data_c051bbe4ef8e7c1980dcde65ee74c105
#
_entry.id   c051bbe4ef8e7c1980dcde65ee74c105
#
_cell.length_a   1.000
_cell.length_b   1.000
_cell.length_c   1.000
_cell.angle_alpha   90.00
_cell.angle_beta   90.00
_cell.angle_gamma   90.00
#
_symmetry.space_group_name_H-M   'P 1'
#
loop_
_entity.id
_entity.type
_entity.pdbx_description
1 polymer ?
#
loop_
_entity_poly.entity_id
_entity_poly.type
_entity_poly.pdbx_seq_one_letter_code
_entity_poly.pdbx_strand_id
1 'polypeptide(L)'
;MHSWALVFPFLLRLLAAALLCAAPARAATVDESPLQQQVRRFAATAAPEQKATRVVVEVGTLDPRLRLAPCDEVLPYLPPNARMWGRTRIGVRCLRGPTRWSVFLPVTVKVFAKALVATRALPVGSTLVEGD
;
A
#
# COMPACT_ATOMS: atom_id res chain seq x y z
N MET A 1 20.55 -55.99 -33.80
CA MET A 1 20.44 -54.77 -34.61
C MET A 1 19.09 -54.14 -34.34
N HIS A 2 19.07 -53.03 -33.71
CA HIS A 2 18.14 -51.86 -33.79
C HIS A 2 16.85 -51.90 -33.01
N SER A 3 16.97 -51.61 -31.71
CA SER A 3 15.78 -51.27 -30.89
C SER A 3 15.85 -49.81 -30.36
N TRP A 4 16.42 -48.89 -31.13
CA TRP A 4 16.59 -47.47 -30.76
C TRP A 4 15.45 -46.56 -31.27
N ALA A 5 14.61 -47.07 -32.19
CA ALA A 5 13.58 -46.24 -32.85
C ALA A 5 12.32 -45.94 -31.98
N LEU A 6 12.11 -46.66 -30.88
CA LEU A 6 10.93 -46.48 -30.03
C LEU A 6 11.16 -45.66 -28.75
N VAL A 7 12.42 -45.41 -28.38
CA VAL A 7 12.73 -44.68 -27.14
C VAL A 7 12.70 -43.15 -27.36
N PHE A 8 13.06 -42.71 -28.57
CA PHE A 8 13.16 -41.28 -28.88
C PHE A 8 11.81 -40.51 -28.83
N PRO A 9 10.66 -41.05 -29.32
CA PRO A 9 9.38 -40.31 -29.25
C PRO A 9 8.80 -40.25 -27.83
N PHE A 10 9.19 -41.17 -26.95
CA PHE A 10 8.72 -41.19 -25.56
C PHE A 10 9.41 -40.13 -24.69
N LEU A 11 10.71 -39.93 -24.86
CA LEU A 11 11.50 -38.89 -24.18
C LEU A 11 11.09 -37.49 -24.62
N LEU A 12 10.78 -37.29 -25.92
CA LEU A 12 10.32 -35.99 -26.43
C LEU A 12 8.93 -35.61 -25.91
N ARG A 13 8.06 -36.58 -25.66
CA ARG A 13 6.72 -36.35 -25.07
C ARG A 13 6.77 -36.05 -23.57
N LEU A 14 7.73 -36.61 -22.84
CA LEU A 14 7.93 -36.31 -21.41
C LEU A 14 8.52 -34.91 -21.19
N LEU A 15 9.40 -34.42 -22.08
CA LEU A 15 9.92 -33.06 -22.02
C LEU A 15 8.87 -32.00 -22.38
N ALA A 16 7.91 -32.29 -23.26
CA ALA A 16 6.82 -31.36 -23.61
C ALA A 16 5.78 -31.21 -22.49
N ALA A 17 5.59 -32.23 -21.65
CA ALA A 17 4.66 -32.18 -20.53
C ALA A 17 5.19 -31.36 -19.33
N ALA A 18 6.50 -31.21 -19.19
CA ALA A 18 7.11 -30.46 -18.08
C ALA A 18 7.06 -28.92 -18.24
N LEU A 19 6.79 -28.41 -19.47
CA LEU A 19 6.77 -26.97 -19.73
C LEU A 19 5.39 -26.31 -19.46
N LEU A 20 4.34 -27.08 -19.17
CA LEU A 20 2.97 -26.51 -19.00
C LEU A 20 2.61 -26.14 -17.56
N CYS A 21 3.47 -26.32 -16.57
CA CYS A 21 3.17 -26.03 -15.16
C CYS A 21 3.74 -24.72 -14.61
N ALA A 22 4.29 -23.83 -15.45
CA ALA A 22 4.63 -22.48 -15.00
C ALA A 22 3.37 -21.60 -15.06
N ALA A 23 2.42 -21.81 -14.15
CA ALA A 23 1.37 -20.84 -13.89
C ALA A 23 2.03 -19.59 -13.30
N PRO A 24 1.88 -18.39 -13.91
CA PRO A 24 2.37 -17.16 -13.29
C PRO A 24 1.62 -16.99 -11.98
N ALA A 25 2.35 -16.93 -10.87
CA ALA A 25 1.82 -16.52 -9.58
C ALA A 25 1.27 -15.09 -9.77
N ARG A 26 -0.05 -14.99 -9.98
CA ARG A 26 -0.73 -13.69 -9.92
C ARG A 26 -0.60 -13.24 -8.47
N ALA A 27 0.21 -12.22 -8.24
CA ALA A 27 0.15 -11.46 -7.01
C ALA A 27 -1.32 -11.03 -6.85
N ALA A 28 -1.96 -11.45 -5.76
CA ALA A 28 -3.31 -11.03 -5.43
C ALA A 28 -3.26 -9.50 -5.24
N THR A 29 -3.69 -8.77 -6.24
CA THR A 29 -3.96 -7.34 -6.10
C THR A 29 -5.18 -7.25 -5.19
N VAL A 30 -4.98 -6.73 -3.99
CA VAL A 30 -6.09 -6.36 -3.10
C VAL A 30 -6.93 -5.37 -3.90
N ASP A 31 -8.16 -5.77 -4.24
CA ASP A 31 -9.07 -4.97 -5.04
C ASP A 31 -9.48 -3.74 -4.20
N GLU A 32 -8.79 -2.63 -4.43
CA GLU A 32 -8.97 -1.40 -3.68
C GLU A 32 -10.24 -0.70 -4.18
N SER A 33 -11.17 -0.41 -3.26
CA SER A 33 -12.41 0.27 -3.64
C SER A 33 -12.13 1.67 -4.24
N PRO A 34 -13.02 2.19 -5.13
CA PRO A 34 -12.85 3.52 -5.71
C PRO A 34 -12.69 4.62 -4.65
N LEU A 35 -13.37 4.48 -3.51
CA LEU A 35 -13.26 5.39 -2.38
C LEU A 35 -11.85 5.36 -1.75
N GLN A 36 -11.29 4.18 -1.55
CA GLN A 36 -9.93 4.03 -1.03
C GLN A 36 -8.89 4.63 -1.98
N GLN A 37 -9.03 4.43 -3.29
CA GLN A 37 -8.15 5.02 -4.29
C GLN A 37 -8.18 6.57 -4.24
N GLN A 38 -9.36 7.15 -4.09
CA GLN A 38 -9.51 8.60 -3.99
C GLN A 38 -8.87 9.15 -2.71
N VAL A 39 -9.06 8.47 -1.58
CA VAL A 39 -8.42 8.80 -0.31
C VAL A 39 -6.90 8.65 -0.40
N ARG A 40 -6.40 7.62 -1.06
CA ARG A 40 -4.96 7.43 -1.28
C ARG A 40 -4.35 8.57 -2.09
N ARG A 41 -4.99 8.98 -3.19
CA ARG A 41 -4.52 10.11 -4.00
C ARG A 41 -4.45 11.39 -3.16
N PHE A 42 -5.51 11.70 -2.42
CA PHE A 42 -5.54 12.84 -1.51
C PHE A 42 -4.43 12.76 -0.46
N ALA A 43 -4.26 11.61 0.19
CA ALA A 43 -3.23 11.39 1.20
C ALA A 43 -1.81 11.57 0.63
N ALA A 44 -1.57 11.13 -0.58
CA ALA A 44 -0.28 11.28 -1.24
C ALA A 44 0.06 12.75 -1.49
N THR A 45 -0.91 13.57 -1.90
CA THR A 45 -0.69 15.02 -2.11
C THR A 45 -0.58 15.81 -0.80
N ALA A 46 -1.21 15.34 0.27
CA ALA A 46 -1.19 15.99 1.58
C ALA A 46 -0.01 15.55 2.46
N ALA A 47 0.74 14.54 2.05
CA ALA A 47 1.89 14.04 2.81
C ALA A 47 3.09 15.00 2.72
N PRO A 48 3.92 15.11 3.79
CA PRO A 48 5.07 15.99 3.78
C PRO A 48 6.17 15.48 2.83
N GLU A 49 6.44 16.21 1.76
CA GLU A 49 7.48 15.85 0.76
C GLU A 49 8.88 16.36 1.15
N GLN A 50 8.98 17.37 2.00
CA GLN A 50 10.15 18.27 2.11
C GLN A 50 11.46 17.64 2.61
N LYS A 51 11.45 16.46 3.18
CA LYS A 51 12.69 15.76 3.66
C LYS A 51 12.58 14.24 3.49
N ALA A 52 11.53 13.75 2.87
CA ALA A 52 11.28 12.34 2.72
C ALA A 52 11.98 11.78 1.48
N THR A 53 12.68 10.66 1.64
CA THR A 53 13.20 9.88 0.52
C THR A 53 12.07 9.06 -0.13
N ARG A 54 11.11 8.65 0.67
CA ARG A 54 9.94 7.86 0.24
C ARG A 54 8.78 8.04 1.21
N VAL A 55 7.58 8.19 0.67
CA VAL A 55 6.33 8.17 1.43
C VAL A 55 5.49 6.98 0.96
N VAL A 56 4.97 6.22 1.91
CA VAL A 56 4.06 5.11 1.64
C VAL A 56 2.76 5.36 2.38
N VAL A 57 1.64 5.34 1.65
CA VAL A 57 0.30 5.54 2.19
C VAL A 57 -0.46 4.24 2.13
N GLU A 58 -0.88 3.76 3.29
CA GLU A 58 -1.74 2.60 3.44
C GLU A 58 -3.13 3.07 3.88
N VAL A 59 -4.13 2.81 3.05
CA VAL A 59 -5.53 3.16 3.35
C VAL A 59 -6.24 1.92 3.87
N GLY A 60 -6.81 2.01 5.06
CA GLY A 60 -7.60 0.93 5.64
C GLY A 60 -9.01 0.86 5.06
N THR A 61 -9.78 -0.08 5.56
CA THR A 61 -11.16 -0.31 5.14
C THR A 61 -12.14 0.37 6.10
N LEU A 62 -13.32 0.70 5.60
CA LEU A 62 -14.47 1.06 6.44
C LEU A 62 -15.01 -0.18 7.16
N ASP A 63 -15.72 0.05 8.26
CA ASP A 63 -16.45 -1.04 8.91
C ASP A 63 -17.41 -1.69 7.89
N PRO A 64 -17.33 -3.00 7.67
CA PRO A 64 -18.16 -3.70 6.70
C PRO A 64 -19.66 -3.66 7.02
N ARG A 65 -20.03 -3.29 8.25
CA ARG A 65 -21.42 -3.07 8.67
C ARG A 65 -21.98 -1.73 8.19
N LEU A 66 -21.08 -0.80 7.85
CA LEU A 66 -21.48 0.52 7.41
C LEU A 66 -22.01 0.46 5.98
N ARG A 67 -23.25 0.91 5.79
CA ARG A 67 -23.90 1.03 4.49
C ARG A 67 -23.96 2.50 4.11
N LEU A 68 -23.14 2.90 3.14
CA LEU A 68 -23.17 4.26 2.61
C LEU A 68 -24.18 4.32 1.47
N ALA A 69 -24.99 5.41 1.45
CA ALA A 69 -25.82 5.71 0.32
C ALA A 69 -24.96 6.03 -0.92
N PRO A 70 -25.47 5.80 -2.15
CA PRO A 70 -24.81 6.20 -3.38
C PRO A 70 -24.41 7.68 -3.35
N CYS A 71 -23.26 7.99 -3.93
CA CYS A 71 -22.73 9.36 -3.97
C CYS A 71 -22.00 9.60 -5.30
N ASP A 72 -22.43 10.63 -6.03
CA ASP A 72 -21.85 11.01 -7.32
C ASP A 72 -20.55 11.81 -7.17
N GLU A 73 -20.43 12.54 -6.05
CA GLU A 73 -19.24 13.35 -5.78
C GLU A 73 -18.86 13.25 -4.31
N VAL A 74 -17.67 12.71 -4.05
CA VAL A 74 -17.08 12.62 -2.72
C VAL A 74 -15.89 13.57 -2.58
N LEU A 75 -15.76 14.19 -1.40
CA LEU A 75 -14.66 15.08 -1.05
C LEU A 75 -13.88 14.53 0.13
N PRO A 76 -12.64 14.04 -0.08
CA PRO A 76 -11.72 13.78 1.00
C PRO A 76 -11.25 15.08 1.64
N TYR A 77 -11.05 15.08 2.96
CA TYR A 77 -10.54 16.22 3.71
C TYR A 77 -9.71 15.76 4.90
N LEU A 78 -8.77 16.60 5.32
CA LEU A 78 -8.01 16.38 6.54
C LEU A 78 -8.79 16.99 7.73
N PRO A 79 -9.13 16.18 8.75
CA PRO A 79 -9.79 16.71 9.95
C PRO A 79 -8.92 17.76 10.66
N PRO A 80 -9.51 18.70 11.39
CA PRO A 80 -8.76 19.64 12.21
C PRO A 80 -7.79 18.90 13.15
N ASN A 81 -6.57 19.43 13.30
CA ASN A 81 -5.51 18.85 14.11
C ASN A 81 -4.98 17.46 13.69
N ALA A 82 -5.48 16.88 12.60
CA ALA A 82 -4.90 15.67 12.03
C ALA A 82 -3.57 16.00 11.33
N ARG A 83 -2.61 15.07 11.43
CA ARG A 83 -1.30 15.19 10.77
C ARG A 83 -1.15 14.03 9.80
N MET A 84 -0.57 14.29 8.63
CA MET A 84 -0.26 13.25 7.64
C MET A 84 1.05 12.54 7.99
N TRP A 85 1.07 11.92 9.15
CA TRP A 85 2.20 11.18 9.72
C TRP A 85 1.72 10.05 10.62
N GLY A 86 2.29 8.86 10.44
CA GLY A 86 1.94 7.70 11.24
C GLY A 86 0.48 7.27 11.04
N ARG A 87 -0.16 6.82 12.10
CA ARG A 87 -1.59 6.47 12.07
C ARG A 87 -2.43 7.72 12.18
N THR A 88 -3.26 7.95 11.19
CA THR A 88 -4.16 9.08 11.09
C THR A 88 -5.50 8.65 10.47
N ARG A 89 -6.39 9.60 10.24
CA ARG A 89 -7.66 9.36 9.56
C ARG A 89 -7.95 10.49 8.59
N ILE A 90 -8.54 10.16 7.47
CA ILE A 90 -9.03 11.10 6.49
C ILE A 90 -10.55 11.08 6.51
N GLY A 91 -11.16 12.25 6.62
CA GLY A 91 -12.59 12.41 6.47
C GLY A 91 -12.98 12.35 4.99
N VAL A 92 -14.11 11.76 4.70
CA VAL A 92 -14.73 11.76 3.38
C VAL A 92 -16.17 12.14 3.53
N ARG A 93 -16.62 13.12 2.77
CA ARG A 93 -18.03 13.54 2.75
C ARG A 93 -18.62 13.43 1.35
N CYS A 94 -19.89 13.06 1.30
CA CYS A 94 -20.67 13.12 0.08
C CYS A 94 -21.18 14.54 -0.16
N LEU A 95 -20.80 15.12 -1.31
CA LEU A 95 -21.26 16.46 -1.74
C LEU A 95 -22.53 16.37 -2.58
N ARG A 96 -22.61 15.37 -3.47
CA ARG A 96 -23.78 15.14 -4.33
C ARG A 96 -24.23 13.69 -4.23
N GLY A 97 -25.52 13.51 -3.94
CA GLY A 97 -26.15 12.20 -3.79
C GLY A 97 -27.50 12.34 -3.11
N PRO A 98 -28.30 11.27 -3.10
CA PRO A 98 -29.64 11.28 -2.48
C PRO A 98 -29.59 11.53 -0.96
N THR A 99 -28.48 11.14 -0.33
CA THR A 99 -28.27 11.35 1.11
C THR A 99 -26.85 11.85 1.35
N ARG A 100 -26.69 12.92 2.10
CA ARG A 100 -25.36 13.39 2.54
C ARG A 100 -24.87 12.56 3.69
N TRP A 101 -23.62 12.13 3.61
CA TRP A 101 -22.96 11.39 4.67
C TRP A 101 -21.51 11.84 4.83
N SER A 102 -20.91 11.55 5.98
CA SER A 102 -19.51 11.78 6.26
C SER A 102 -18.97 10.61 7.08
N VAL A 103 -17.81 10.11 6.68
CA VAL A 103 -17.13 8.99 7.31
C VAL A 103 -15.64 9.25 7.44
N PHE A 104 -14.96 8.49 8.29
CA PHE A 104 -13.50 8.53 8.43
C PHE A 104 -12.91 7.20 8.04
N LEU A 105 -11.89 7.25 7.15
CA LEU A 105 -11.05 6.10 6.83
C LEU A 105 -9.75 6.17 7.64
N PRO A 106 -9.35 5.07 8.27
CA PRO A 106 -8.02 4.97 8.87
C PRO A 106 -6.97 4.96 7.78
N VAL A 107 -5.90 5.72 7.99
CA VAL A 107 -4.78 5.82 7.06
C VAL A 107 -3.48 5.73 7.85
N THR A 108 -2.50 5.01 7.32
CA THR A 108 -1.15 4.98 7.86
C THR A 108 -0.19 5.60 6.84
N VAL A 109 0.47 6.67 7.24
CA VAL A 109 1.49 7.36 6.43
C VAL A 109 2.86 7.01 6.97
N LYS A 110 3.65 6.25 6.20
CA LYS A 110 5.03 5.89 6.50
C LYS A 110 5.96 6.82 5.74
N VAL A 111 6.74 7.59 6.46
CA VAL A 111 7.70 8.54 5.90
C VAL A 111 9.10 7.99 6.14
N PHE A 112 9.87 7.77 5.08
CA PHE A 112 11.24 7.30 5.13
C PHE A 112 12.16 8.47 4.77
N ALA A 113 13.13 8.74 5.63
CA ALA A 113 14.12 9.78 5.42
C ALA A 113 15.47 9.34 5.98
N LYS A 114 16.53 9.99 5.54
CA LYS A 114 17.84 9.83 6.18
C LYS A 114 17.78 10.45 7.59
N ALA A 115 18.25 9.72 8.59
CA ALA A 115 18.33 10.17 9.97
C ALA A 115 19.74 9.87 10.53
N LEU A 116 20.20 10.74 11.41
CA LEU A 116 21.38 10.46 12.22
C LEU A 116 20.95 9.54 13.36
N VAL A 117 21.72 8.49 13.58
CA VAL A 117 21.52 7.55 14.68
C VAL A 117 22.83 7.38 15.43
N ALA A 118 22.76 7.29 16.75
CA ALA A 118 23.93 7.00 17.55
C ALA A 118 24.45 5.58 17.24
N THR A 119 25.75 5.45 17.06
CA THR A 119 26.42 4.17 16.81
C THR A 119 26.76 3.44 18.10
N ARG A 120 26.70 4.14 19.25
CA ARG A 120 26.99 3.62 20.59
C ARG A 120 26.07 4.24 21.64
N ALA A 121 26.09 3.67 22.86
CA ALA A 121 25.39 4.27 23.98
C ALA A 121 26.04 5.63 24.35
N LEU A 122 25.19 6.65 24.49
CA LEU A 122 25.59 8.00 24.80
C LEU A 122 25.30 8.29 26.29
N PRO A 123 26.28 8.73 27.09
CA PRO A 123 26.03 9.15 28.45
C PRO A 123 25.15 10.41 28.51
N VAL A 124 24.36 10.53 29.56
CA VAL A 124 23.52 11.71 29.78
C VAL A 124 24.40 12.95 29.94
N GLY A 125 24.08 14.03 29.19
CA GLY A 125 24.80 15.29 29.22
C GLY A 125 26.09 15.35 28.40
N SER A 126 26.42 14.28 27.65
CA SER A 126 27.52 14.30 26.69
C SER A 126 27.23 15.22 25.50
N THR A 127 28.27 15.92 25.01
CA THR A 127 28.18 16.63 23.73
C THR A 127 28.38 15.64 22.61
N LEU A 128 27.44 15.64 21.62
CA LEU A 128 27.54 14.79 20.45
C LEU A 128 28.66 15.24 19.53
N VAL A 129 29.42 14.30 19.02
CA VAL A 129 30.48 14.53 18.02
C VAL A 129 30.27 13.63 16.81
N GLU A 130 30.92 14.01 15.71
CA GLU A 130 30.88 13.18 14.48
C GLU A 130 31.53 11.81 14.78
N GLY A 131 30.78 10.75 14.51
CA GLY A 131 31.18 9.36 14.80
C GLY A 131 30.50 8.75 16.03
N ASP A 132 29.71 9.50 16.80
CA ASP A 132 28.84 8.96 17.84
C ASP A 132 27.63 8.26 17.19
#